data_7f9b7b333b84bf819521f66be25ea707
#
_entry.id   7f9b7b333b84bf819521f66be25ea707
#
_cell.length_a   1.000
_cell.length_b   1.000
_cell.length_c   1.000
_cell.angle_alpha   90.00
_cell.angle_beta   90.00
_cell.angle_gamma   90.00
#
_symmetry.space_group_name_H-M   'P 1'
#
loop_
_entity.id
_entity.type
_entity.pdbx_description
1 polymer ?
#
loop_
_entity_poly.entity_id
_entity_poly.type
_entity_poly.pdbx_seq_one_letter_code
_entity_poly.pdbx_strand_id
1 'polypeptide(L)'
;MKRLHDNQPEISIPDCCSLFGYSKQAYYKREKQLQSELLCDEIILKMVNSLRQDQPVLGGRKLYHILKTKIHPDLDIGRDKFFDLLRDNGLLIRHSRVYRPVTTLSWNRFHKYPNLIKDYDPLSANQLYVADITYVRNVEGRFYYLSLLTDA
;
A
#
# COMPACT_ATOMS: atom_id res chain seq x y z
N MET A 1 -8.33 29.43 18.00
CA MET A 1 -7.64 30.73 17.94
C MET A 1 -7.66 31.32 16.54
N LYS A 2 -7.09 30.71 15.51
CA LYS A 2 -7.11 31.27 14.15
C LYS A 2 -8.52 31.60 13.66
N ARG A 3 -9.49 30.67 13.79
CA ARG A 3 -10.90 30.94 13.44
C ARG A 3 -11.56 32.07 14.20
N LEU A 4 -11.15 32.35 15.44
CA LEU A 4 -11.64 33.47 16.22
C LEU A 4 -11.08 34.80 15.71
N HIS A 5 -9.77 34.81 15.39
CA HIS A 5 -9.14 35.99 14.79
C HIS A 5 -9.67 36.26 13.38
N ASP A 6 -9.92 35.20 12.58
CA ASP A 6 -10.50 35.36 11.24
C ASP A 6 -11.94 35.90 11.28
N ASN A 7 -12.72 35.52 12.30
CA ASN A 7 -14.10 36.01 12.49
C ASN A 7 -14.19 37.37 13.18
N GLN A 8 -13.19 37.75 13.98
CA GLN A 8 -13.13 39.00 14.73
C GLN A 8 -11.71 39.59 14.64
N PRO A 9 -11.39 40.29 13.55
CA PRO A 9 -10.05 40.84 13.33
C PRO A 9 -9.64 41.92 14.34
N GLU A 10 -10.57 42.46 15.11
CA GLU A 10 -10.29 43.40 16.19
C GLU A 10 -9.57 42.78 17.39
N ILE A 11 -9.68 41.46 17.57
CA ILE A 11 -9.01 40.75 18.68
C ILE A 11 -7.61 40.29 18.22
N SER A 12 -6.58 40.79 18.91
CA SER A 12 -5.23 40.42 18.56
C SER A 12 -4.91 38.97 18.95
N ILE A 13 -4.00 38.33 18.19
CA ILE A 13 -3.53 36.95 18.51
C ILE A 13 -2.98 36.83 19.93
N PRO A 14 -2.21 37.80 20.46
CA PRO A 14 -1.76 37.80 21.85
C PRO A 14 -2.90 37.77 22.86
N ASP A 15 -3.96 38.53 22.63
CA ASP A 15 -5.12 38.57 23.52
C ASP A 15 -5.89 37.24 23.49
N CYS A 16 -6.04 36.66 22.31
CA CYS A 16 -6.56 35.29 22.18
C CYS A 16 -5.72 34.28 22.94
N CYS A 17 -4.37 34.35 22.84
CA CYS A 17 -3.51 33.44 23.55
C CYS A 17 -3.65 33.59 25.08
N SER A 18 -3.72 34.82 25.60
CA SER A 18 -3.88 35.07 27.04
C SER A 18 -5.23 34.54 27.55
N LEU A 19 -6.30 34.69 26.76
CA LEU A 19 -7.64 34.21 27.07
C LEU A 19 -7.70 32.69 27.22
N PHE A 20 -6.94 31.98 26.41
CA PHE A 20 -6.85 30.50 26.43
C PHE A 20 -5.71 29.95 27.27
N GLY A 21 -4.93 30.80 27.96
CA GLY A 21 -3.81 30.35 28.80
C GLY A 21 -2.58 29.81 28.02
N TYR A 22 -2.43 30.21 26.75
CA TYR A 22 -1.28 29.82 25.92
C TYR A 22 -0.26 30.97 25.80
N SER A 23 1.03 30.61 25.71
CA SER A 23 2.03 31.63 25.37
C SER A 23 2.02 31.93 23.87
N LYS A 24 2.28 33.18 23.49
CA LYS A 24 2.42 33.65 22.11
C LYS A 24 3.45 32.78 21.34
N GLN A 25 4.57 32.44 22.01
CA GLN A 25 5.64 31.62 21.42
C GLN A 25 5.14 30.20 21.09
N ALA A 26 4.36 29.56 21.99
CA ALA A 26 3.79 28.24 21.76
C ALA A 26 2.83 28.25 20.55
N TYR A 27 2.05 29.30 20.39
CA TYR A 27 1.15 29.45 19.24
C TYR A 27 1.92 29.51 17.92
N TYR A 28 2.89 30.41 17.78
CA TYR A 28 3.67 30.53 16.55
C TYR A 28 4.54 29.29 16.26
N LYS A 29 5.09 28.67 17.31
CA LYS A 29 5.82 27.39 17.16
C LYS A 29 4.91 26.31 16.58
N ARG A 30 3.68 26.20 17.08
CA ARG A 30 2.70 25.24 16.58
C ARG A 30 2.26 25.54 15.15
N GLU A 31 2.06 26.81 14.83
CA GLU A 31 1.68 27.22 13.47
C GLU A 31 2.78 26.88 12.46
N LYS A 32 4.02 27.19 12.78
CA LYS A 32 5.18 26.83 11.95
C LYS A 32 5.31 25.31 11.77
N GLN A 33 5.08 24.56 12.84
CA GLN A 33 5.10 23.10 12.80
C GLN A 33 4.00 22.56 11.88
N LEU A 34 2.77 23.08 11.98
CA LEU A 34 1.65 22.69 11.11
C LEU A 34 1.95 22.98 9.64
N GLN A 35 2.53 24.13 9.32
CA GLN A 35 2.92 24.47 7.96
C GLN A 35 3.98 23.49 7.42
N SER A 36 4.98 23.14 8.23
CA SER A 36 5.99 22.14 7.80
C SER A 36 5.40 20.74 7.63
N GLU A 37 4.46 20.34 8.49
CA GLU A 37 3.74 19.07 8.37
C GLU A 37 2.93 19.01 7.06
N LEU A 38 2.20 20.07 6.71
CA LEU A 38 1.42 20.15 5.48
C LEU A 38 2.30 20.07 4.23
N LEU A 39 3.43 20.77 4.22
CA LEU A 39 4.38 20.69 3.11
C LEU A 39 4.96 19.28 2.95
N CYS A 40 5.30 18.61 4.04
CA CYS A 40 5.74 17.21 4.01
C CYS A 40 4.65 16.29 3.45
N ASP A 41 3.41 16.45 3.89
CA ASP A 41 2.28 15.65 3.43
C ASP A 41 2.02 15.83 1.93
N GLU A 42 2.12 17.05 1.41
CA GLU A 42 2.02 17.33 -0.03
C GLU A 42 3.14 16.66 -0.85
N ILE A 43 4.38 16.71 -0.36
CA ILE A 43 5.52 16.06 -1.01
C ILE A 43 5.30 14.56 -1.07
N ILE A 44 4.88 13.94 0.04
CA ILE A 44 4.58 12.52 0.11
C ILE A 44 3.49 12.13 -0.88
N LEU A 45 2.41 12.91 -0.95
CA LEU A 45 1.31 12.65 -1.89
C LEU A 45 1.77 12.73 -3.34
N LYS A 46 2.60 13.69 -3.70
CA LYS A 46 3.19 13.80 -5.05
C LYS A 46 4.04 12.57 -5.37
N MET A 47 4.88 12.13 -4.45
CA MET A 47 5.72 10.92 -4.62
C MET A 47 4.87 9.65 -4.75
N VAL A 48 3.82 9.50 -3.94
CA VAL A 48 2.89 8.37 -4.03
C VAL A 48 2.20 8.33 -5.39
N ASN A 49 1.72 9.48 -5.87
CA ASN A 49 1.06 9.57 -7.17
C ASN A 49 2.02 9.25 -8.32
N SER A 50 3.25 9.74 -8.27
CA SER A 50 4.30 9.39 -9.26
C SER A 50 4.55 7.89 -9.31
N LEU A 51 4.74 7.23 -8.16
CA LEU A 51 4.95 5.78 -8.10
C LEU A 51 3.75 4.99 -8.64
N ARG A 52 2.55 5.51 -8.48
CA ARG A 52 1.33 4.87 -8.97
C ARG A 52 1.05 5.08 -10.45
N GLN A 53 1.69 6.04 -11.09
CA GLN A 53 1.66 6.12 -12.55
C GLN A 53 2.27 4.86 -13.18
N ASP A 54 3.38 4.37 -12.60
CA ASP A 54 4.03 3.14 -13.08
C ASP A 54 3.36 1.88 -12.53
N GLN A 55 2.89 1.91 -11.29
CA GLN A 55 2.33 0.77 -10.57
C GLN A 55 0.99 1.14 -9.88
N PRO A 56 -0.12 1.19 -10.61
CA PRO A 56 -1.41 1.69 -10.09
C PRO A 56 -1.94 0.92 -8.87
N VAL A 57 -1.64 -0.37 -8.76
CA VAL A 57 -2.14 -1.27 -7.70
C VAL A 57 -1.14 -1.45 -6.56
N LEU A 58 -0.15 -0.55 -6.44
CA LEU A 58 0.87 -0.65 -5.38
C LEU A 58 0.27 -0.37 -4.00
N GLY A 59 0.26 -1.37 -3.12
CA GLY A 59 -0.33 -1.29 -1.78
C GLY A 59 0.45 -0.40 -0.82
N GLY A 60 -0.23 0.19 0.18
CA GLY A 60 0.33 1.15 1.13
C GLY A 60 1.59 0.68 1.86
N ARG A 61 1.70 -0.61 2.23
CA ARG A 61 2.91 -1.15 2.89
C ARG A 61 4.14 -1.08 1.97
N LYS A 62 3.98 -1.45 0.70
CA LYS A 62 5.07 -1.40 -0.28
C LYS A 62 5.44 0.05 -0.59
N LEU A 63 4.45 0.94 -0.74
CA LEU A 63 4.67 2.38 -0.91
C LEU A 63 5.50 2.95 0.24
N TYR A 64 5.11 2.71 1.49
CA TYR A 64 5.84 3.18 2.66
C TYR A 64 7.29 2.69 2.67
N HIS A 65 7.50 1.40 2.36
CA HIS A 65 8.84 0.82 2.30
C HIS A 65 9.70 1.47 1.21
N ILE A 66 9.16 1.64 -0.01
CA ILE A 66 9.87 2.26 -1.13
C ILE A 66 10.22 3.72 -0.82
N LEU A 67 9.28 4.49 -0.28
CA LEU A 67 9.50 5.88 0.07
C LEU A 67 10.59 6.02 1.12
N LYS A 68 10.52 5.24 2.19
CA LYS A 68 11.47 5.34 3.31
C LYS A 68 12.86 4.78 2.99
N THR A 69 12.95 3.72 2.19
CA THR A 69 14.25 3.07 1.92
C THR A 69 14.93 3.54 0.65
N LYS A 70 14.18 3.86 -0.39
CA LYS A 70 14.75 4.12 -1.72
C LYS A 70 14.72 5.59 -2.13
N ILE A 71 13.72 6.34 -1.71
CA ILE A 71 13.50 7.70 -2.21
C ILE A 71 13.92 8.75 -1.18
N HIS A 72 13.49 8.61 0.06
CA HIS A 72 13.74 9.61 1.10
C HIS A 72 13.98 8.93 2.46
N PRO A 73 15.21 8.48 2.76
CA PRO A 73 15.54 7.84 4.04
C PRO A 73 15.26 8.72 5.25
N ASP A 74 15.45 10.04 5.09
CA ASP A 74 15.28 11.05 6.16
C ASP A 74 13.81 11.47 6.37
N LEU A 75 12.87 10.84 5.65
CA LEU A 75 11.45 11.16 5.78
C LEU A 75 10.95 10.75 7.18
N ASP A 76 10.75 11.75 8.04
CA ASP A 76 10.28 11.53 9.42
C ASP A 76 8.75 11.40 9.47
N ILE A 77 8.23 10.38 8.81
CA ILE A 77 6.83 9.99 8.92
C ILE A 77 6.69 8.57 9.46
N GLY A 78 5.93 8.43 10.54
CA GLY A 78 5.57 7.12 11.06
C GLY A 78 4.60 6.38 10.12
N ARG A 79 4.63 5.04 10.19
CA ARG A 79 3.78 4.19 9.36
C ARG A 79 2.30 4.56 9.49
N ASP A 80 1.82 4.73 10.71
CA ASP A 80 0.39 4.93 10.97
C ASP A 80 -0.07 6.30 10.44
N LYS A 81 0.72 7.36 10.66
CA LYS A 81 0.46 8.69 10.07
C LYS A 81 0.44 8.65 8.54
N PHE A 82 1.33 7.85 7.93
CA PHE A 82 1.33 7.65 6.48
C PHE A 82 0.05 6.96 5.98
N PHE A 83 -0.43 5.95 6.70
CA PHE A 83 -1.68 5.27 6.33
C PHE A 83 -2.91 6.17 6.53
N ASP A 84 -2.91 7.01 7.56
CA ASP A 84 -3.97 8.00 7.76
C ASP A 84 -3.98 9.03 6.62
N LEU A 85 -2.81 9.54 6.23
CA LEU A 85 -2.68 10.43 5.08
C LEU A 85 -3.21 9.80 3.78
N LEU A 86 -2.91 8.53 3.51
CA LEU A 86 -3.45 7.81 2.36
C LEU A 86 -4.97 7.62 2.45
N ARG A 87 -5.49 7.39 3.65
CA ARG A 87 -6.94 7.20 3.90
C ARG A 87 -7.71 8.48 3.65
N ASP A 88 -7.23 9.59 4.21
CA ASP A 88 -7.86 10.90 4.10
C ASP A 88 -7.91 11.41 2.65
N ASN A 89 -6.92 11.01 1.84
CA ASN A 89 -6.86 11.33 0.42
C ASN A 89 -7.48 10.26 -0.49
N GLY A 90 -8.16 9.24 0.05
CA GLY A 90 -8.79 8.19 -0.74
C GLY A 90 -7.81 7.29 -1.52
N LEU A 91 -6.54 7.30 -1.14
CA LEU A 91 -5.46 6.59 -1.83
C LEU A 91 -5.23 5.15 -1.31
N LEU A 92 -6.06 4.64 -0.42
CA LEU A 92 -6.00 3.25 0.00
C LEU A 92 -6.61 2.35 -1.07
N ILE A 93 -5.85 1.32 -1.48
CA ILE A 93 -6.35 0.32 -2.42
C ILE A 93 -7.32 -0.59 -1.68
N ARG A 94 -8.57 -0.63 -2.17
CA ARG A 94 -9.57 -1.58 -1.69
C ARG A 94 -9.24 -2.96 -2.25
N HIS A 95 -9.12 -3.95 -1.39
CA HIS A 95 -9.07 -5.35 -1.84
C HIS A 95 -10.41 -5.70 -2.48
N SER A 96 -10.41 -5.87 -3.80
CA SER A 96 -11.49 -6.55 -4.47
C SER A 96 -11.51 -8.00 -3.95
N ARG A 97 -12.65 -8.46 -3.44
CA ARG A 97 -12.86 -9.88 -3.19
C ARG A 97 -12.96 -10.57 -4.55
N VAL A 98 -11.82 -10.99 -5.06
CA VAL A 98 -11.81 -11.82 -6.27
C VAL A 98 -12.41 -13.16 -5.88
N TYR A 99 -13.53 -13.51 -6.50
CA TYR A 99 -14.05 -14.87 -6.44
C TYR A 99 -12.93 -15.80 -6.93
N ARG A 100 -12.43 -16.65 -6.04
CA ARG A 100 -11.49 -17.69 -6.43
C ARG A 100 -12.30 -18.90 -6.87
N PRO A 101 -12.34 -19.22 -8.15
CA PRO A 101 -13.01 -20.43 -8.60
C PRO A 101 -12.32 -21.63 -7.95
N VAL A 102 -13.11 -22.58 -7.48
CA VAL A 102 -12.60 -23.87 -7.03
C VAL A 102 -12.19 -24.63 -8.28
N THR A 103 -10.89 -24.66 -8.56
CA THR A 103 -10.32 -25.31 -9.75
C THR A 103 -10.08 -26.82 -9.57
N THR A 104 -10.07 -27.29 -8.32
CA THR A 104 -9.80 -28.69 -7.99
C THR A 104 -11.05 -29.31 -7.38
N LEU A 105 -11.68 -30.22 -8.12
CA LEU A 105 -12.79 -31.03 -7.63
C LEU A 105 -12.22 -32.34 -7.07
N SER A 106 -11.90 -32.37 -5.78
CA SER A 106 -11.35 -33.56 -5.11
C SER A 106 -12.37 -34.71 -5.02
N TRP A 107 -13.65 -34.38 -5.10
CA TRP A 107 -14.74 -35.34 -5.03
C TRP A 107 -15.25 -35.66 -6.44
N ASN A 108 -14.72 -36.74 -7.05
CA ASN A 108 -15.14 -37.26 -8.33
C ASN A 108 -15.27 -38.79 -8.26
N ARG A 109 -16.01 -39.38 -9.21
CA ARG A 109 -16.23 -40.82 -9.30
C ARG A 109 -15.09 -41.57 -10.02
N PHE A 110 -14.07 -40.86 -10.49
CA PHE A 110 -12.95 -41.45 -11.21
C PHE A 110 -12.01 -42.19 -10.27
N HIS A 111 -11.40 -43.25 -10.78
CA HIS A 111 -10.40 -43.98 -10.04
C HIS A 111 -9.22 -43.08 -9.69
N LYS A 112 -8.82 -43.12 -8.41
CA LYS A 112 -7.67 -42.36 -7.92
C LYS A 112 -6.45 -43.25 -7.89
N TYR A 113 -5.46 -42.91 -8.69
CA TYR A 113 -4.18 -43.63 -8.70
C TYR A 113 -3.31 -43.19 -7.52
N PRO A 114 -2.49 -44.09 -6.94
CA PRO A 114 -1.53 -43.74 -5.90
C PRO A 114 -0.51 -42.73 -6.41
N ASN A 115 0.00 -41.88 -5.52
CA ASN A 115 1.11 -41.00 -5.85
C ASN A 115 2.39 -41.81 -5.93
N LEU A 116 2.91 -42.00 -7.14
CA LEU A 116 4.12 -42.84 -7.41
C LEU A 116 5.42 -42.11 -7.01
N ILE A 117 5.37 -40.80 -6.86
CA ILE A 117 6.56 -39.97 -6.54
C ILE A 117 6.58 -39.51 -5.08
N LYS A 118 5.74 -40.06 -4.21
CA LYS A 118 5.61 -39.60 -2.82
C LYS A 118 6.92 -39.67 -2.03
N ASP A 119 7.68 -40.72 -2.28
CA ASP A 119 8.94 -41.03 -1.59
C ASP A 119 10.15 -40.97 -2.57
N TYR A 120 9.96 -40.33 -3.73
CA TYR A 120 10.98 -40.16 -4.73
C TYR A 120 11.68 -38.81 -4.56
N ASP A 121 12.99 -38.85 -4.37
CA ASP A 121 13.84 -37.67 -4.25
C ASP A 121 14.80 -37.62 -5.44
N PRO A 122 14.65 -36.64 -6.37
CA PRO A 122 15.52 -36.59 -7.56
C PRO A 122 16.93 -36.21 -7.14
N LEU A 123 17.90 -37.00 -7.58
CA LEU A 123 19.34 -36.84 -7.26
C LEU A 123 20.09 -35.99 -8.29
N SER A 124 19.54 -35.80 -9.47
CA SER A 124 20.14 -35.03 -10.55
C SER A 124 19.07 -34.41 -11.46
N ALA A 125 19.46 -33.39 -12.21
CA ALA A 125 18.60 -32.73 -13.19
C ALA A 125 18.06 -33.72 -14.25
N ASN A 126 16.87 -33.41 -14.78
CA ASN A 126 16.16 -34.20 -15.80
C ASN A 126 15.63 -35.56 -15.32
N GLN A 127 15.49 -35.77 -14.03
CA GLN A 127 14.90 -36.98 -13.48
C GLN A 127 13.40 -36.84 -13.19
N LEU A 128 12.96 -35.65 -12.83
CA LEU A 128 11.55 -35.39 -12.50
C LEU A 128 11.11 -34.06 -13.09
N TYR A 129 10.10 -34.11 -13.95
CA TYR A 129 9.47 -32.91 -14.49
C TYR A 129 8.09 -32.73 -13.87
N VAL A 130 7.83 -31.50 -13.43
CA VAL A 130 6.52 -31.09 -12.94
C VAL A 130 5.89 -30.17 -13.96
N ALA A 131 4.67 -30.51 -14.39
CA ALA A 131 3.89 -29.70 -15.33
C ALA A 131 2.66 -29.13 -14.66
N ASP A 132 2.40 -27.85 -14.88
CA ASP A 132 1.19 -27.16 -14.41
C ASP A 132 0.61 -26.27 -15.52
N ILE A 133 -0.71 -26.13 -15.53
CA ILE A 133 -1.42 -25.24 -16.44
C ILE A 133 -2.12 -24.16 -15.63
N THR A 134 -1.75 -22.91 -15.86
CA THR A 134 -2.41 -21.78 -15.24
C THR A 134 -3.13 -20.92 -16.27
N TYR A 135 -4.12 -20.14 -15.79
CA TYR A 135 -4.89 -19.25 -16.62
C TYR A 135 -4.38 -17.82 -16.46
N VAL A 136 -4.00 -17.22 -17.58
CA VAL A 136 -3.58 -15.81 -17.62
C VAL A 136 -4.66 -15.00 -18.35
N ARG A 137 -5.15 -13.96 -17.71
CA ARG A 137 -6.14 -13.06 -18.28
C ARG A 137 -5.46 -11.90 -18.98
N ASN A 138 -5.83 -11.66 -20.24
CA ASN A 138 -5.38 -10.49 -20.99
C ASN A 138 -6.15 -9.22 -20.54
N VAL A 139 -5.63 -8.06 -20.92
CA VAL A 139 -6.26 -6.74 -20.71
C VAL A 139 -7.67 -6.67 -21.32
N GLU A 140 -7.89 -7.36 -22.43
CA GLU A 140 -9.20 -7.49 -23.10
C GLU A 140 -10.17 -8.46 -22.39
N GLY A 141 -9.76 -9.11 -21.31
CA GLY A 141 -10.58 -10.05 -20.57
C GLY A 141 -10.56 -11.49 -21.09
N ARG A 142 -9.81 -11.80 -22.15
CA ARG A 142 -9.65 -13.17 -22.68
C ARG A 142 -8.69 -13.96 -21.80
N PHE A 143 -8.96 -15.27 -21.69
CA PHE A 143 -8.10 -16.21 -20.97
C PHE A 143 -7.17 -16.93 -21.94
N TYR A 144 -5.91 -17.04 -21.53
CA TYR A 144 -4.88 -17.84 -22.18
C TYR A 144 -4.43 -18.92 -21.20
N TYR A 145 -4.04 -20.07 -21.77
CA TYR A 145 -3.48 -21.16 -21.00
C TYR A 145 -1.96 -21.07 -21.04
N LEU A 146 -1.34 -20.98 -19.89
CA LEU A 146 0.11 -21.02 -19.76
C LEU A 146 0.47 -22.39 -19.18
N SER A 147 1.15 -23.20 -19.98
CA SER A 147 1.72 -24.48 -19.55
C SER A 147 3.15 -24.24 -19.08
N LEU A 148 3.40 -24.56 -17.83
CA LEU A 148 4.74 -24.51 -17.22
C LEU A 148 5.25 -25.92 -17.07
N LEU A 149 6.50 -26.14 -17.46
CA LEU A 149 7.23 -27.37 -17.23
C LEU A 149 8.52 -27.02 -16.50
N THR A 150 8.68 -27.55 -15.30
CA THR A 150 9.85 -27.31 -14.45
C THR A 150 10.53 -28.61 -14.09
N ASP A 151 11.83 -28.60 -14.05
CA ASP A 151 12.65 -29.68 -13.50
C ASP A 151 12.66 -29.52 -11.97
N ALA A 152 12.37 -30.56 -11.22
CA ALA A 152 12.17 -30.55 -9.78
C ALA A 152 13.44 -30.88 -9.00
#